data_e4fc4c0945d4fa9b1500b0ffcac422e2
#
_entry.id   e4fc4c0945d4fa9b1500b0ffcac422e2
#
_cell.length_a   1.000
_cell.length_b   1.000
_cell.length_c   1.000
_cell.angle_alpha   90.00
_cell.angle_beta   90.00
_cell.angle_gamma   90.00
#
_symmetry.space_group_name_H-M   'P 1'
#
loop_
_entity.id
_entity.type
_entity.pdbx_description
1 polymer ?
#
loop_
_entity_poly.entity_id
_entity_poly.type
_entity_poly.pdbx_seq_one_letter_code
_entity_poly.pdbx_strand_id
1 'polypeptide(L)'
;MKIKKLVKLAPMMLLTFLLGLSGCSGSTSADARVNDHPSEADEELHVLTIGTADSGGTMYPIGSAIASVLSGHDEQLKVNLSASNGSYTNVENIKNGQFDMGLVSGDVAFSAYQGTDEFSG
;
A
#
# COMPACT_ATOMS: atom_id res chain seq x y z
N MET A 1 -31.32 -13.41 20.35
CA MET A 1 -32.31 -13.37 19.28
C MET A 1 -31.62 -13.85 18.01
N LYS A 2 -32.01 -15.05 17.56
CA LYS A 2 -31.37 -15.80 16.47
C LYS A 2 -31.97 -15.36 15.13
N ILE A 3 -31.16 -14.92 14.17
CA ILE A 3 -31.61 -14.75 12.79
C ILE A 3 -30.91 -15.80 11.94
N LYS A 4 -31.71 -16.77 11.51
CA LYS A 4 -31.36 -17.91 10.68
C LYS A 4 -31.18 -17.48 9.21
N LYS A 5 -30.12 -17.97 8.60
CA LYS A 5 -29.95 -18.48 7.23
C LYS A 5 -31.10 -18.21 6.24
N LEU A 6 -30.73 -17.63 5.12
CA LEU A 6 -31.38 -17.96 3.86
C LEU A 6 -30.33 -18.10 2.74
N VAL A 7 -29.89 -19.33 2.55
CA VAL A 7 -29.20 -19.78 1.36
C VAL A 7 -30.28 -20.00 0.30
N LYS A 8 -30.23 -19.29 -0.80
CA LYS A 8 -31.01 -19.66 -2.00
C LYS A 8 -30.02 -20.08 -3.09
N LEU A 9 -29.98 -21.39 -3.26
CA LEU A 9 -29.56 -22.06 -4.49
C LEU A 9 -30.54 -21.70 -5.61
N ALA A 10 -30.08 -21.40 -6.79
CA ALA A 10 -30.80 -21.53 -8.05
C ALA A 10 -29.82 -21.65 -9.22
N PRO A 11 -30.23 -22.21 -10.34
CA PRO A 11 -29.56 -23.37 -10.89
C PRO A 11 -28.82 -23.08 -12.23
N MET A 12 -27.85 -23.92 -12.45
CA MET A 12 -27.34 -24.49 -13.70
C MET A 12 -28.20 -24.22 -14.95
N MET A 13 -27.66 -23.45 -15.88
CA MET A 13 -28.16 -23.50 -17.25
C MET A 13 -26.98 -23.79 -18.20
N LEU A 14 -26.94 -25.06 -18.54
CA LEU A 14 -26.14 -25.68 -19.59
C LEU A 14 -26.68 -25.25 -20.94
N LEU A 15 -25.92 -24.56 -21.77
CA LEU A 15 -26.25 -24.42 -23.17
C LEU A 15 -25.03 -24.71 -24.02
N THR A 16 -24.99 -25.93 -24.47
CA THR A 16 -24.15 -26.44 -25.56
C THR A 16 -24.56 -25.77 -26.86
N PHE A 17 -23.58 -25.22 -27.60
CA PHE A 17 -23.76 -24.96 -29.01
C PHE A 17 -22.56 -25.48 -29.78
N LEU A 18 -22.86 -26.43 -30.65
CA LEU A 18 -21.97 -27.22 -31.51
C LEU A 18 -21.70 -26.51 -32.84
N LEU A 19 -20.48 -26.70 -33.33
CA LEU A 19 -20.08 -26.86 -34.75
C LEU A 19 -20.16 -25.67 -35.72
N GLY A 20 -19.01 -25.38 -36.28
CA GLY A 20 -18.81 -24.67 -37.52
C GLY A 20 -17.38 -24.78 -38.01
N LEU A 21 -17.01 -25.91 -38.65
CA LEU A 21 -15.82 -26.04 -39.50
C LEU A 21 -16.09 -25.36 -40.85
N SER A 22 -15.19 -24.51 -41.29
CA SER A 22 -14.80 -24.25 -42.69
C SER A 22 -13.78 -23.12 -42.64
N GLY A 23 -12.56 -23.19 -43.11
CA GLY A 23 -12.03 -23.74 -44.29
C GLY A 23 -11.32 -22.64 -45.07
N CYS A 24 -10.08 -22.92 -45.56
CA CYS A 24 -9.33 -22.28 -46.64
C CYS A 24 -8.42 -21.08 -46.31
N SER A 25 -7.14 -21.37 -46.26
CA SER A 25 -6.12 -21.03 -47.28
C SER A 25 -6.17 -19.62 -47.89
N GLY A 26 -5.13 -18.84 -47.59
CA GLY A 26 -4.82 -17.61 -48.30
C GLY A 26 -3.50 -17.04 -47.77
N SER A 27 -2.37 -17.45 -48.37
CA SER A 27 -1.08 -16.80 -48.20
C SER A 27 -1.15 -15.38 -48.74
N THR A 28 -0.91 -14.39 -47.92
CA THR A 28 -0.40 -13.10 -48.38
C THR A 28 0.36 -12.45 -47.25
N SER A 29 1.65 -12.28 -47.46
CA SER A 29 2.56 -11.49 -46.65
C SER A 29 2.06 -10.04 -46.60
N ALA A 30 1.77 -9.56 -45.44
CA ALA A 30 1.69 -8.13 -45.16
C ALA A 30 1.90 -7.90 -43.65
N ASP A 31 3.02 -7.32 -43.34
CA ASP A 31 3.29 -6.37 -42.27
C ASP A 31 2.52 -6.60 -40.96
N ALA A 32 3.05 -7.47 -40.11
CA ALA A 32 2.72 -7.47 -38.72
C ALA A 32 3.27 -6.18 -38.09
N ARG A 33 2.49 -5.12 -38.08
CA ARG A 33 2.67 -4.07 -37.11
C ARG A 33 2.48 -4.73 -35.75
N VAL A 34 3.60 -5.01 -35.13
CA VAL A 34 3.67 -5.22 -33.70
C VAL A 34 3.06 -3.96 -33.08
N ASN A 35 1.81 -4.05 -32.63
CA ASN A 35 1.29 -3.12 -31.65
C ASN A 35 2.12 -3.36 -30.40
N ASP A 36 3.20 -2.63 -30.31
CA ASP A 36 3.90 -2.36 -29.07
C ASP A 36 2.89 -1.56 -28.23
N HIS A 37 1.98 -2.29 -27.58
CA HIS A 37 1.24 -1.75 -26.47
C HIS A 37 2.30 -1.60 -25.37
N PRO A 38 2.59 -0.38 -24.92
CA PRO A 38 3.47 -0.23 -23.76
C PRO A 38 2.85 -1.11 -22.68
N SER A 39 3.59 -2.12 -22.25
CA SER A 39 3.30 -2.82 -21.02
C SER A 39 2.98 -1.72 -19.99
N GLU A 40 1.75 -1.70 -19.50
CA GLU A 40 1.44 -0.97 -18.29
C GLU A 40 2.51 -1.45 -17.30
N ALA A 41 3.49 -0.60 -17.06
CA ALA A 41 4.46 -0.87 -16.02
C ALA A 41 3.61 -1.09 -14.78
N ASP A 42 3.73 -2.26 -14.16
CA ASP A 42 3.16 -2.50 -12.85
C ASP A 42 3.63 -1.35 -11.97
N GLU A 43 2.77 -0.36 -11.75
CA GLU A 43 3.05 0.78 -10.91
C GLU A 43 3.13 0.23 -9.49
N GLU A 44 4.36 0.01 -9.03
CA GLU A 44 4.63 -0.55 -7.73
C GLU A 44 4.13 0.42 -6.64
N LEU A 45 3.17 -0.02 -5.86
CA LEU A 45 2.64 0.75 -4.73
C LEU A 45 3.69 0.85 -3.63
N HIS A 46 4.23 2.03 -3.42
CA HIS A 46 5.14 2.33 -2.31
C HIS A 46 4.36 2.54 -1.02
N VAL A 47 4.69 1.78 0.01
CA VAL A 47 4.05 1.89 1.32
C VAL A 47 5.05 2.45 2.32
N LEU A 48 4.72 3.60 2.93
CA LEU A 48 5.49 4.19 4.02
C LEU A 48 4.71 4.08 5.34
N THR A 49 5.42 3.84 6.42
CA THR A 49 4.86 3.84 7.78
C THR A 49 5.43 4.99 8.60
N ILE A 50 4.56 5.84 9.11
CA ILE A 50 4.91 6.95 10.00
C ILE A 50 4.57 6.58 11.44
N GLY A 51 5.58 6.51 12.31
CA GLY A 51 5.41 6.44 13.75
C GLY A 51 4.93 7.77 14.33
N THR A 52 3.89 7.74 15.14
CA THR A 52 3.33 8.94 15.78
C THR A 52 3.50 8.88 17.30
N ALA A 53 2.43 9.01 18.03
CA ALA A 53 2.34 8.73 19.44
C ALA A 53 0.98 8.10 19.73
N ASP A 54 0.52 8.13 20.96
CA ASP A 54 -0.82 7.75 21.37
C ASP A 54 -1.87 8.47 20.50
N SER A 55 -2.89 7.73 20.07
CA SER A 55 -3.94 8.22 19.18
C SER A 55 -4.77 9.37 19.78
N GLY A 56 -4.76 9.54 21.10
CA GLY A 56 -5.35 10.69 21.80
C GLY A 56 -4.43 11.90 21.92
N GLY A 57 -3.15 11.77 21.53
CA GLY A 57 -2.15 12.82 21.64
C GLY A 57 -2.10 13.73 20.41
N THR A 58 -1.34 14.83 20.54
CA THR A 58 -1.22 15.85 19.48
C THR A 58 -0.42 15.38 18.26
N MET A 59 0.49 14.44 18.42
CA MET A 59 1.31 13.93 17.32
C MET A 59 0.52 13.10 16.30
N TYR A 60 -0.52 12.39 16.75
CA TYR A 60 -1.32 11.54 15.88
C TYR A 60 -2.05 12.34 14.78
N PRO A 61 -2.82 13.41 15.10
CA PRO A 61 -3.45 14.23 14.07
C PRO A 61 -2.45 14.96 13.15
N ILE A 62 -1.27 15.31 13.64
CA ILE A 62 -0.20 15.88 12.81
C ILE A 62 0.29 14.84 11.81
N GLY A 63 0.58 13.63 12.26
CA GLY A 63 0.95 12.52 11.38
C GLY A 63 -0.13 12.19 10.35
N SER A 64 -1.40 12.25 10.76
CA SER A 64 -2.53 12.07 9.85
C SER A 64 -2.59 13.12 8.74
N ALA A 65 -2.35 14.38 9.08
CA ALA A 65 -2.30 15.45 8.10
C ALA A 65 -1.13 15.24 7.10
N ILE A 66 0.05 14.87 7.59
CA ILE A 66 1.22 14.57 6.76
C ILE A 66 0.91 13.40 5.82
N ALA A 67 0.36 12.30 6.35
CA ALA A 67 -0.01 11.14 5.56
C ALA A 67 -1.01 11.47 4.45
N SER A 68 -2.02 12.28 4.76
CA SER A 68 -3.03 12.71 3.81
C SER A 68 -2.43 13.55 2.68
N VAL A 69 -1.50 14.46 3.00
CA VAL A 69 -0.83 15.28 1.98
C VAL A 69 0.06 14.41 1.08
N LEU A 70 0.86 13.54 1.65
CA LEU A 70 1.76 12.69 0.88
C LEU A 70 0.99 11.74 -0.05
N SER A 71 -0.01 11.02 0.47
CA SER A 71 -0.83 10.11 -0.35
C SER A 71 -1.73 10.86 -1.36
N GLY A 72 -2.02 12.14 -1.14
CA GLY A 72 -2.79 12.96 -2.08
C GLY A 72 -1.95 13.53 -3.22
N HIS A 73 -0.62 13.55 -3.09
CA HIS A 73 0.30 14.02 -4.11
C HIS A 73 0.82 12.91 -5.04
N ASP A 74 0.77 11.67 -4.60
CA ASP A 74 1.29 10.53 -5.35
C ASP A 74 0.36 9.33 -5.15
N GLU A 75 -0.30 8.91 -6.23
CA GLU A 75 -1.23 7.78 -6.22
C GLU A 75 -0.52 6.44 -5.98
N GLN A 76 0.78 6.39 -6.23
CA GLN A 76 1.62 5.22 -5.98
C GLN A 76 2.12 5.16 -4.54
N LEU A 77 1.90 6.21 -3.74
CA LEU A 77 2.36 6.30 -2.36
C LEU A 77 1.21 6.12 -1.37
N LYS A 78 1.26 5.02 -0.64
CA LYS A 78 0.36 4.78 0.50
C LYS A 78 1.10 5.05 1.81
N VAL A 79 0.55 5.93 2.63
CA VAL A 79 1.14 6.25 3.94
C VAL A 79 0.27 5.68 5.05
N ASN A 80 0.85 4.78 5.85
CA ASN A 80 0.24 4.21 7.03
C ASN A 80 0.69 4.97 8.28
N LEU A 81 -0.22 5.13 9.23
CA LEU A 81 0.11 5.66 10.55
C LEU A 81 0.23 4.52 11.55
N SER A 82 1.24 4.61 12.40
CA SER A 82 1.40 3.73 13.54
C SER A 82 1.41 4.53 14.82
N ALA A 83 0.50 4.20 15.72
CA ALA A 83 0.56 4.71 17.09
C ALA A 83 1.76 4.08 17.82
N SER A 84 2.40 4.84 18.68
CA SER A 84 3.56 4.39 19.45
C SER A 84 3.57 5.01 20.85
N ASN A 85 4.57 4.64 21.63
CA ASN A 85 4.80 5.26 22.95
C ASN A 85 5.56 6.61 22.85
N GLY A 86 5.65 7.21 21.66
CA GLY A 86 6.26 8.51 21.44
C GLY A 86 7.68 8.48 20.89
N SER A 87 8.41 9.58 21.11
CA SER A 87 9.64 9.91 20.38
C SER A 87 10.74 8.84 20.47
N TYR A 88 11.04 8.30 21.63
CA TYR A 88 12.05 7.26 21.80
C TYR A 88 11.68 5.99 21.03
N THR A 89 10.45 5.54 21.17
CA THR A 89 9.96 4.36 20.44
C THR A 89 10.00 4.58 18.93
N ASN A 90 9.71 5.78 18.45
CA ASN A 90 9.77 6.09 17.03
C ASN A 90 11.20 5.98 16.48
N VAL A 91 12.19 6.52 17.22
CA VAL A 91 13.61 6.39 16.81
C VAL A 91 14.04 4.94 16.78
N GLU A 92 13.70 4.15 17.80
CA GLU A 92 14.04 2.73 17.87
C GLU A 92 13.38 1.94 16.72
N ASN A 93 12.13 2.22 16.40
CA ASN A 93 11.44 1.54 15.32
C ASN A 93 11.99 1.93 13.93
N ILE A 94 12.46 3.16 13.74
CA ILE A 94 13.17 3.57 12.52
C ILE A 94 14.52 2.83 12.43
N LYS A 95 15.29 2.78 13.51
CA LYS A 95 16.56 2.06 13.57
C LYS A 95 16.40 0.58 13.23
N ASN A 96 15.30 -0.01 13.67
CA ASN A 96 14.99 -1.43 13.44
C ASN A 96 14.25 -1.70 12.10
N GLY A 97 14.02 -0.67 11.28
CA GLY A 97 13.33 -0.80 9.99
C GLY A 97 11.83 -1.10 10.08
N GLN A 98 11.22 -0.84 11.24
CA GLN A 98 9.77 -1.02 11.44
C GLN A 98 8.97 0.20 10.99
N PHE A 99 9.56 1.39 11.04
CA PHE A 99 9.01 2.63 10.55
C PHE A 99 9.97 3.25 9.55
N ASP A 100 9.41 3.89 8.53
CA ASP A 100 10.16 4.66 7.54
C ASP A 100 10.38 6.09 8.01
N MET A 101 9.46 6.61 8.80
CA MET A 101 9.46 7.96 9.36
C MET A 101 8.91 7.94 10.78
N GLY A 102 9.19 9.00 11.54
CA GLY A 102 8.65 9.14 12.89
C GLY A 102 8.56 10.60 13.33
N LEU A 103 7.49 10.93 14.05
CA LEU A 103 7.39 12.21 14.73
C LEU A 103 8.13 12.12 16.05
N VAL A 104 9.10 13.00 16.24
CA VAL A 104 9.96 13.03 17.43
C VAL A 104 10.10 14.45 17.95
N SER A 105 10.24 14.60 19.25
CA SER A 105 10.57 15.90 19.88
C SER A 105 12.04 16.26 19.59
N GLY A 106 12.33 17.55 19.57
CA GLY A 106 13.65 18.05 19.18
C GLY A 106 14.78 17.59 20.10
N ASP A 107 14.54 17.45 21.39
CA ASP A 107 15.48 16.93 22.39
C ASP A 107 15.84 15.47 22.14
N VAL A 108 14.82 14.62 21.89
CA VAL A 108 15.03 13.20 21.56
C VAL A 108 15.75 13.05 20.22
N ALA A 109 15.37 13.84 19.22
CA ALA A 109 16.05 13.83 17.92
C ALA A 109 17.53 14.21 18.05
N PHE A 110 17.84 15.20 18.91
CA PHE A 110 19.22 15.61 19.17
C PHE A 110 20.01 14.52 19.90
N SER A 111 19.44 13.90 20.95
CA SER A 111 20.08 12.81 21.67
C SER A 111 20.34 11.60 20.78
N ALA A 112 19.40 11.26 19.90
CA ALA A 112 19.55 10.19 18.94
C ALA A 112 20.67 10.48 17.93
N TYR A 113 20.75 11.72 17.44
CA TYR A 113 21.82 12.14 16.53
C TYR A 113 23.20 12.11 17.18
N GLN A 114 23.31 12.49 18.46
CA GLN A 114 24.56 12.49 19.22
C GLN A 114 24.95 11.11 19.76
N GLY A 115 24.03 10.15 19.78
CA GLY A 115 24.26 8.86 20.41
C GLY A 115 24.40 8.99 21.92
N THR A 116 23.57 9.83 22.54
CA THR A 116 23.58 10.08 24.00
C THR A 116 22.29 9.57 24.63
N ASP A 117 22.20 9.64 25.95
CA ASP A 117 21.05 9.18 26.74
C ASP A 117 20.69 7.71 26.42
N GLU A 118 19.46 7.42 26.07
CA GLU A 118 19.01 6.06 25.76
C GLU A 118 19.60 5.52 24.43
N PHE A 119 20.24 6.37 23.63
CA PHE A 119 20.86 5.99 22.36
C PHE A 119 22.39 5.79 22.45
N SER A 120 22.95 5.85 23.66
CA SER A 120 24.35 5.54 23.92
C SER A 120 24.57 4.03 23.98
N GLY A 121 24.92 3.41 22.83
CA GLY A 121 25.12 1.96 22.76
C GLY A 121 26.16 1.57 21.74
#